data_49129442f203b832cf20662324237992
#
_entry.id   49129442f203b832cf20662324237992
#
_cell.length_a   1.000
_cell.length_b   1.000
_cell.length_c   1.000
_cell.angle_alpha   90.00
_cell.angle_beta   90.00
_cell.angle_gamma   90.00
#
_symmetry.space_group_name_H-M   'P 1'
#
loop_
_entity.id
_entity.type
_entity.pdbx_description
1 polymer ?
#
loop_
_entity_poly.entity_id
_entity_poly.type
_entity_poly.pdbx_seq_one_letter_code
_entity_poly.pdbx_strand_id
1 'polypeptide(L)'
;IFLKGGKVLDVVNNQFSNNDILIQNGKIIEFGNISKENSFHIINCKNKIITQSFIDIHTHLKVTGVGDQEDLASITNAALSGGYSKLCVVPEKKTDNPELIELTKRLNSVNFVELYPMGCITKKSEGLEIAEFGLMVEKGAIAFSDSNQPIMNAQVMRYALEYAKMFNVPVINHPQDINLVNNGVMNESSVSNILGMNGNPSLAESTMIFRDLKIAEYIKGKIHIPNITSSCSVGLIKGFKAKKVDVTTE
;
A
#
# COMPACT_ATOMS: atom_id res chain seq x y z
N ILE A 1 -21.64 -6.74 20.73
CA ILE A 1 -21.17 -5.34 20.94
C ILE A 1 -22.19 -4.42 20.33
N PHE A 2 -22.56 -3.38 21.08
CA PHE A 2 -23.51 -2.37 20.63
C PHE A 2 -22.83 -0.99 20.65
N LEU A 3 -22.61 -0.40 19.46
CA LEU A 3 -22.07 0.94 19.30
C LEU A 3 -23.22 1.94 19.28
N LYS A 4 -23.33 2.79 20.32
CA LYS A 4 -24.50 3.67 20.51
C LYS A 4 -24.13 5.16 20.37
N GLY A 5 -24.92 5.90 19.60
CA GLY A 5 -24.93 7.37 19.54
C GLY A 5 -23.75 8.01 18.81
N GLY A 6 -23.06 7.28 17.92
CA GLY A 6 -21.97 7.80 17.11
C GLY A 6 -22.42 8.36 15.75
N LYS A 7 -21.54 9.15 15.11
CA LYS A 7 -21.69 9.51 13.69
C LYS A 7 -21.02 8.45 12.83
N VAL A 8 -21.79 7.69 12.08
CA VAL A 8 -21.26 6.65 11.18
C VAL A 8 -20.95 7.25 9.83
N LEU A 9 -19.71 7.03 9.36
CA LEU A 9 -19.28 7.44 8.03
C LEU A 9 -19.58 6.34 7.01
N ASP A 10 -20.43 6.66 6.04
CA ASP A 10 -20.57 5.88 4.81
C ASP A 10 -19.48 6.34 3.83
N VAL A 11 -18.42 5.55 3.69
CA VAL A 11 -17.29 5.88 2.82
C VAL A 11 -17.61 5.80 1.33
N VAL A 12 -18.64 5.04 0.95
CA VAL A 12 -19.07 4.90 -0.45
C VAL A 12 -19.77 6.15 -0.93
N ASN A 13 -20.72 6.65 -0.11
CA ASN A 13 -21.53 7.82 -0.43
C ASN A 13 -20.94 9.12 0.14
N ASN A 14 -19.82 9.03 0.88
CA ASN A 14 -19.19 10.15 1.58
C ASN A 14 -20.17 10.96 2.44
N GLN A 15 -21.00 10.25 3.20
CA GLN A 15 -22.05 10.84 4.04
C GLN A 15 -21.97 10.36 5.48
N PHE A 16 -22.38 11.22 6.40
CA PHE A 16 -22.52 10.87 7.81
C PHE A 16 -23.98 10.60 8.15
N SER A 17 -24.21 9.56 8.95
CA SER A 17 -25.51 9.25 9.54
C SER A 17 -25.38 9.08 11.05
N ASN A 18 -26.44 9.41 11.79
CA ASN A 18 -26.52 9.18 13.23
C ASN A 18 -27.25 7.85 13.45
N ASN A 19 -26.53 6.76 13.36
CA ASN A 19 -27.06 5.41 13.50
C ASN A 19 -26.30 4.64 14.57
N ASP A 20 -27.01 3.74 15.22
CA ASP A 20 -26.41 2.74 16.10
C ASP A 20 -25.99 1.51 15.29
N ILE A 21 -25.04 0.75 15.79
CA ILE A 21 -24.56 -0.47 15.13
C ILE A 21 -24.54 -1.61 16.13
N LEU A 22 -25.21 -2.72 15.80
CA LEU A 22 -25.12 -3.95 16.55
C LEU A 22 -24.22 -4.95 15.86
N ILE A 23 -23.20 -5.43 16.60
CA ILE A 23 -22.21 -6.39 16.12
C ILE A 23 -22.33 -7.68 16.93
N GLN A 24 -22.48 -8.81 16.25
CA GLN A 24 -22.49 -10.13 16.85
C GLN A 24 -21.64 -11.09 16.01
N ASN A 25 -20.79 -11.89 16.66
CA ASN A 25 -19.89 -12.84 16.00
C ASN A 25 -19.05 -12.20 14.88
N GLY A 26 -18.52 -10.98 15.13
CA GLY A 26 -17.70 -10.25 14.17
C GLY A 26 -18.43 -9.67 12.96
N LYS A 27 -19.77 -9.72 12.94
CA LYS A 27 -20.60 -9.19 11.84
C LYS A 27 -21.57 -8.13 12.33
N ILE A 28 -21.81 -7.10 11.52
CA ILE A 28 -22.88 -6.14 11.72
C ILE A 28 -24.20 -6.85 11.40
N ILE A 29 -25.08 -6.96 12.40
CA ILE A 29 -26.37 -7.63 12.26
C ILE A 29 -27.55 -6.66 12.23
N GLU A 30 -27.37 -5.44 12.77
CA GLU A 30 -28.42 -4.42 12.76
C GLU A 30 -27.77 -3.04 12.66
N PHE A 31 -28.38 -2.14 11.90
CA PHE A 31 -27.93 -0.79 11.64
C PHE A 31 -29.12 0.17 11.65
N GLY A 32 -29.05 1.25 12.41
CA GLY A 32 -30.13 2.24 12.53
C GLY A 32 -30.45 2.57 13.98
N ASN A 33 -31.71 2.91 14.25
CA ASN A 33 -32.20 3.14 15.62
C ASN A 33 -32.53 1.81 16.29
N ILE A 34 -31.66 1.36 17.20
CA ILE A 34 -31.78 0.06 17.85
C ILE A 34 -32.31 0.22 19.26
N SER A 35 -33.47 -0.38 19.54
CA SER A 35 -34.14 -0.29 20.86
C SER A 35 -33.81 -1.41 21.85
N LYS A 36 -33.07 -2.45 21.40
CA LYS A 36 -32.74 -3.64 22.20
C LYS A 36 -31.43 -3.47 22.95
N GLU A 37 -31.46 -2.96 24.18
CA GLU A 37 -30.21 -2.70 24.96
C GLU A 37 -29.82 -3.83 25.93
N ASN A 38 -30.75 -4.74 26.29
CA ASN A 38 -30.64 -5.50 27.53
C ASN A 38 -29.68 -6.69 27.58
N SER A 39 -28.89 -6.95 26.54
CA SER A 39 -28.03 -8.15 26.49
C SER A 39 -26.66 -7.94 25.83
N PHE A 40 -26.22 -6.70 25.57
CA PHE A 40 -25.01 -6.43 24.81
C PHE A 40 -23.99 -5.60 25.58
N HIS A 41 -22.70 -5.80 25.28
CA HIS A 41 -21.68 -4.87 25.71
C HIS A 41 -21.84 -3.55 24.94
N ILE A 42 -22.26 -2.49 25.66
CA ILE A 42 -22.54 -1.19 25.06
C ILE A 42 -21.31 -0.32 25.07
N ILE A 43 -20.90 0.19 23.90
CA ILE A 43 -19.87 1.21 23.76
C ILE A 43 -20.53 2.54 23.43
N ASN A 44 -20.42 3.51 24.34
CA ASN A 44 -20.91 4.86 24.10
C ASN A 44 -20.02 5.60 23.09
N CYS A 45 -20.59 5.85 21.91
CA CYS A 45 -19.92 6.53 20.79
C CYS A 45 -20.37 8.00 20.62
N LYS A 46 -21.07 8.58 21.62
CA LYS A 46 -21.51 9.99 21.57
C LYS A 46 -20.31 10.91 21.30
N ASN A 47 -20.46 11.82 20.34
CA ASN A 47 -19.41 12.73 19.86
C ASN A 47 -18.20 12.02 19.21
N LYS A 48 -18.33 10.76 18.83
CA LYS A 48 -17.30 10.02 18.09
C LYS A 48 -17.76 9.73 16.66
N ILE A 49 -16.78 9.61 15.77
CA ILE A 49 -17.00 9.11 14.41
C ILE A 49 -16.76 7.60 14.42
N ILE A 50 -17.69 6.86 13.86
CA ILE A 50 -17.57 5.43 13.61
C ILE A 50 -17.27 5.26 12.12
N THR A 51 -16.18 4.62 11.79
CA THR A 51 -15.79 4.33 10.40
C THR A 51 -15.33 2.88 10.28
N GLN A 52 -15.18 2.42 9.06
CA GLN A 52 -14.43 1.18 8.80
C GLN A 52 -12.99 1.36 9.29
N SER A 53 -12.34 0.27 9.65
CA SER A 53 -10.91 0.27 9.98
C SER A 53 -10.08 0.72 8.79
N PHE A 54 -8.92 1.30 9.08
CA PHE A 54 -7.98 1.70 8.03
C PHE A 54 -7.19 0.50 7.51
N ILE A 55 -6.68 0.67 6.29
CA ILE A 55 -5.77 -0.26 5.63
C ILE A 55 -4.51 0.53 5.30
N ASP A 56 -3.36 0.07 5.76
CA ASP A 56 -2.08 0.60 5.33
C ASP A 56 -1.59 -0.22 4.14
N ILE A 57 -1.41 0.45 3.01
CA ILE A 57 -1.02 -0.22 1.76
C ILE A 57 0.50 -0.23 1.53
N HIS A 58 1.28 0.38 2.43
CA HIS A 58 2.73 0.49 2.29
C HIS A 58 3.44 0.41 3.65
N THR A 59 3.42 -0.78 4.26
CA THR A 59 4.02 -1.00 5.58
C THR A 59 5.33 -1.76 5.45
N HIS A 60 6.40 -1.26 6.08
CA HIS A 60 7.65 -1.99 6.24
C HIS A 60 7.58 -2.84 7.51
N LEU A 61 7.71 -4.15 7.36
CA LEU A 61 7.73 -5.11 8.46
C LEU A 61 8.95 -6.01 8.33
N LYS A 62 9.85 -5.93 9.29
CA LYS A 62 10.98 -6.83 9.37
C LYS A 62 10.56 -8.15 10.03
N VAL A 63 10.32 -9.16 9.21
CA VAL A 63 9.87 -10.49 9.69
C VAL A 63 11.03 -11.32 10.23
N THR A 64 12.27 -11.01 9.83
CA THR A 64 13.47 -11.82 10.09
C THR A 64 14.63 -10.99 10.61
N GLY A 65 14.50 -10.31 11.75
CA GLY A 65 15.60 -9.55 12.32
C GLY A 65 15.83 -9.87 13.80
N VAL A 66 17.04 -10.33 14.16
CA VAL A 66 17.47 -10.40 15.55
C VAL A 66 18.11 -9.05 15.89
N GLY A 67 17.53 -8.29 16.83
CA GLY A 67 18.12 -7.08 17.38
C GLY A 67 17.51 -5.76 16.92
N ASP A 68 16.41 -5.77 16.17
CA ASP A 68 15.71 -4.54 15.80
C ASP A 68 14.80 -4.04 16.93
N GLN A 69 14.63 -2.71 16.98
CA GLN A 69 13.81 -2.02 18.00
C GLN A 69 12.30 -2.30 17.86
N GLU A 70 11.88 -2.86 16.73
CA GLU A 70 10.48 -3.18 16.42
C GLU A 70 10.34 -4.67 16.08
N ASP A 71 9.41 -5.32 16.77
CA ASP A 71 8.97 -6.68 16.47
C ASP A 71 7.55 -6.69 15.90
N LEU A 72 7.10 -7.86 15.43
CA LEU A 72 5.77 -8.04 14.88
C LEU A 72 4.67 -7.59 15.86
N ALA A 73 4.84 -7.88 17.15
CA ALA A 73 3.83 -7.54 18.15
C ALA A 73 3.73 -6.02 18.35
N SER A 74 4.85 -5.31 18.39
CA SER A 74 4.86 -3.85 18.53
C SER A 74 4.22 -3.16 17.32
N ILE A 75 4.55 -3.59 16.09
CA ILE A 75 3.99 -3.02 14.86
C ILE A 75 2.48 -3.29 14.78
N THR A 76 2.03 -4.52 15.04
CA THR A 76 0.60 -4.84 14.98
C THR A 76 -0.21 -4.17 16.09
N ASN A 77 0.36 -3.99 17.29
CA ASN A 77 -0.27 -3.22 18.36
C ASN A 77 -0.34 -1.72 18.03
N ALA A 78 0.70 -1.16 17.43
CA ALA A 78 0.69 0.23 16.97
C ALA A 78 -0.37 0.44 15.89
N ALA A 79 -0.45 -0.45 14.90
CA ALA A 79 -1.48 -0.43 13.87
C ALA A 79 -2.89 -0.51 14.46
N LEU A 80 -3.13 -1.45 15.37
CA LEU A 80 -4.43 -1.60 16.03
C LEU A 80 -4.81 -0.35 16.83
N SER A 81 -3.83 0.25 17.54
CA SER A 81 -4.05 1.50 18.29
C SER A 81 -4.35 2.68 17.37
N GLY A 82 -3.81 2.68 16.15
CA GLY A 82 -4.11 3.66 15.10
C GLY A 82 -5.41 3.38 14.33
N GLY A 83 -6.12 2.30 14.64
CA GLY A 83 -7.37 1.92 13.96
C GLY A 83 -7.18 1.16 12.66
N TYR A 84 -5.98 0.65 12.40
CA TYR A 84 -5.69 -0.19 11.23
C TYR A 84 -5.99 -1.66 11.53
N SER A 85 -6.67 -2.34 10.62
CA SER A 85 -6.94 -3.78 10.72
C SER A 85 -6.19 -4.61 9.68
N LYS A 86 -5.61 -3.95 8.67
CA LYS A 86 -4.90 -4.60 7.57
C LYS A 86 -3.65 -3.81 7.21
N LEU A 87 -2.55 -4.54 7.01
CA LEU A 87 -1.27 -4.00 6.59
C LEU A 87 -0.80 -4.73 5.33
N CYS A 88 -0.54 -3.99 4.25
CA CYS A 88 0.13 -4.53 3.08
C CYS A 88 1.64 -4.41 3.28
N VAL A 89 2.29 -5.55 3.41
CA VAL A 89 3.70 -5.63 3.80
C VAL A 89 4.59 -5.57 2.56
N VAL A 90 5.35 -4.48 2.44
CA VAL A 90 6.33 -4.30 1.34
C VAL A 90 7.44 -5.34 1.46
N PRO A 91 7.95 -5.89 0.35
CA PRO A 91 9.00 -6.88 0.40
C PRO A 91 10.31 -6.29 0.92
N GLU A 92 11.00 -7.04 1.75
CA GLU A 92 12.42 -6.84 2.02
C GLU A 92 13.25 -7.45 0.88
N LYS A 93 14.54 -7.08 0.77
CA LYS A 93 15.46 -7.54 -0.30
C LYS A 93 15.55 -9.06 -0.56
N LYS A 94 14.91 -9.88 0.25
CA LYS A 94 14.91 -11.34 0.14
C LYS A 94 13.53 -11.95 -0.07
N THR A 95 12.49 -11.13 -0.23
CA THR A 95 11.11 -11.61 -0.40
C THR A 95 10.82 -11.96 -1.88
N ASP A 96 11.83 -12.46 -2.59
CA ASP A 96 11.71 -13.09 -3.90
C ASP A 96 11.40 -14.61 -3.81
N ASN A 97 11.17 -15.10 -2.58
CA ASN A 97 10.99 -16.49 -2.24
C ASN A 97 9.55 -16.74 -1.75
N PRO A 98 8.82 -17.74 -2.33
CA PRO A 98 7.46 -18.09 -1.96
C PRO A 98 7.28 -18.47 -0.48
N GLU A 99 8.28 -19.08 0.16
CA GLU A 99 8.23 -19.49 1.56
C GLU A 99 8.13 -18.31 2.51
N LEU A 100 8.75 -17.17 2.18
CA LEU A 100 8.65 -15.95 2.99
C LEU A 100 7.26 -15.30 2.87
N ILE A 101 6.65 -15.36 1.70
CA ILE A 101 5.26 -14.95 1.49
C ILE A 101 4.33 -15.80 2.37
N GLU A 102 4.50 -17.12 2.34
CA GLU A 102 3.71 -18.04 3.15
C GLU A 102 3.93 -17.82 4.65
N LEU A 103 5.17 -17.59 5.08
CA LEU A 103 5.49 -17.29 6.47
C LEU A 103 4.75 -16.04 6.95
N THR A 104 4.83 -14.93 6.20
CA THR A 104 4.12 -13.69 6.53
C THR A 104 2.61 -13.93 6.65
N LYS A 105 2.03 -14.71 5.75
CA LYS A 105 0.60 -15.03 5.79
C LYS A 105 0.23 -15.90 7.00
N ARG A 106 1.09 -16.83 7.41
CA ARG A 106 0.87 -17.67 8.61
C ARG A 106 0.86 -16.86 9.91
N LEU A 107 1.54 -15.71 9.96
CA LEU A 107 1.54 -14.82 11.13
C LEU A 107 0.14 -14.25 11.42
N ASN A 108 -0.80 -14.26 10.45
CA ASN A 108 -2.19 -13.86 10.69
C ASN A 108 -2.92 -14.73 11.71
N SER A 109 -2.48 -15.96 11.94
CA SER A 109 -3.10 -16.85 12.92
C SER A 109 -2.90 -16.41 14.38
N VAL A 110 -1.93 -15.54 14.64
CA VAL A 110 -1.55 -15.08 15.98
C VAL A 110 -1.74 -13.56 16.17
N ASN A 111 -2.19 -12.84 15.15
CA ASN A 111 -2.32 -11.38 15.16
C ASN A 111 -3.78 -10.94 15.04
N PHE A 112 -4.10 -9.78 15.62
CA PHE A 112 -5.40 -9.11 15.44
C PHE A 112 -5.47 -8.27 14.17
N VAL A 113 -4.32 -7.92 13.59
CA VAL A 113 -4.18 -7.18 12.33
C VAL A 113 -3.78 -8.15 11.23
N GLU A 114 -4.50 -8.14 10.12
CA GLU A 114 -4.22 -9.00 8.97
C GLU A 114 -3.03 -8.46 8.17
N LEU A 115 -2.06 -9.32 7.88
CA LEU A 115 -0.90 -9.03 7.05
C LEU A 115 -1.12 -9.55 5.63
N TYR A 116 -0.88 -8.69 4.66
CA TYR A 116 -0.96 -8.98 3.24
C TYR A 116 0.42 -8.82 2.60
N PRO A 117 1.16 -9.91 2.36
CA PRO A 117 2.52 -9.83 1.84
C PRO A 117 2.56 -9.43 0.36
N MET A 118 3.58 -8.66 -0.01
CA MET A 118 3.97 -8.40 -1.38
C MET A 118 5.24 -9.17 -1.71
N GLY A 119 5.39 -9.62 -2.97
CA GLY A 119 6.62 -10.22 -3.49
C GLY A 119 7.54 -9.19 -4.13
N CYS A 120 8.83 -9.55 -4.31
CA CYS A 120 9.74 -8.73 -5.10
C CYS A 120 9.38 -8.80 -6.59
N ILE A 121 9.58 -7.68 -7.31
CA ILE A 121 9.51 -7.65 -8.78
C ILE A 121 10.69 -8.42 -9.35
N THR A 122 11.88 -8.18 -8.82
CA THR A 122 13.11 -8.78 -9.31
C THR A 122 13.80 -9.63 -8.24
N LYS A 123 14.57 -10.61 -8.67
CA LYS A 123 15.38 -11.42 -7.77
C LYS A 123 16.28 -10.52 -6.94
N LYS A 124 16.24 -10.69 -5.61
CA LYS A 124 16.98 -9.89 -4.61
C LYS A 124 16.73 -8.38 -4.69
N SER A 125 15.67 -7.93 -5.38
CA SER A 125 15.40 -6.51 -5.68
C SER A 125 16.58 -5.81 -6.38
N GLU A 126 17.26 -6.49 -7.30
CA GLU A 126 18.43 -5.94 -8.02
C GLU A 126 18.05 -5.22 -9.33
N GLY A 127 16.77 -5.26 -9.74
CA GLY A 127 16.28 -4.61 -10.96
C GLY A 127 16.68 -5.29 -12.26
N LEU A 128 17.25 -6.51 -12.22
CA LEU A 128 17.87 -7.19 -13.37
C LEU A 128 17.02 -8.34 -13.91
N GLU A 129 16.59 -9.25 -13.06
CA GLU A 129 15.88 -10.48 -13.44
C GLU A 129 14.56 -10.60 -12.68
N ILE A 130 13.47 -10.91 -13.39
CA ILE A 130 12.14 -11.06 -12.81
C ILE A 130 12.11 -12.23 -11.82
N ALA A 131 11.43 -12.04 -10.69
CA ALA A 131 11.16 -13.09 -9.70
C ALA A 131 10.01 -14.01 -10.14
N GLU A 132 9.79 -15.11 -9.40
CA GLU A 132 8.79 -16.13 -9.71
C GLU A 132 7.39 -15.74 -9.21
N PHE A 133 6.70 -14.83 -9.91
CA PHE A 133 5.39 -14.30 -9.50
C PHE A 133 4.34 -15.37 -9.27
N GLY A 134 4.28 -16.38 -10.14
CA GLY A 134 3.27 -17.45 -10.06
C GLY A 134 3.32 -18.16 -8.71
N LEU A 135 4.50 -18.60 -8.29
CA LEU A 135 4.68 -19.29 -7.02
C LEU A 135 4.38 -18.39 -5.82
N MET A 136 4.77 -17.10 -5.90
CA MET A 136 4.47 -16.15 -4.82
C MET A 136 2.97 -15.82 -4.72
N VAL A 137 2.26 -15.72 -5.84
CA VAL A 137 0.79 -15.53 -5.84
C VAL A 137 0.08 -16.73 -5.25
N GLU A 138 0.48 -17.97 -5.58
CA GLU A 138 -0.06 -19.20 -4.98
C GLU A 138 0.09 -19.20 -3.45
N LYS A 139 1.19 -18.64 -2.93
CA LYS A 139 1.44 -18.49 -1.49
C LYS A 139 0.72 -17.29 -0.88
N GLY A 140 0.15 -16.40 -1.69
CA GLY A 140 -0.72 -15.31 -1.24
C GLY A 140 -0.14 -13.92 -1.36
N ALA A 141 0.86 -13.71 -2.21
CA ALA A 141 1.30 -12.36 -2.58
C ALA A 141 0.18 -11.60 -3.27
N ILE A 142 -0.05 -10.36 -2.84
CA ILE A 142 -1.13 -9.50 -3.36
C ILE A 142 -0.67 -8.48 -4.39
N ALA A 143 0.62 -8.21 -4.45
CA ALA A 143 1.27 -7.24 -5.32
C ALA A 143 2.76 -7.57 -5.44
N PHE A 144 3.45 -6.87 -6.35
CA PHE A 144 4.89 -6.99 -6.52
C PHE A 144 5.57 -5.63 -6.48
N SER A 145 6.64 -5.50 -5.66
CA SER A 145 7.43 -4.28 -5.48
C SER A 145 8.88 -4.62 -5.16
N ASP A 146 9.81 -3.80 -5.61
CA ASP A 146 11.19 -3.84 -5.09
C ASP A 146 11.41 -2.77 -3.99
N SER A 147 10.33 -2.43 -3.28
CA SER A 147 10.34 -1.43 -2.21
C SER A 147 10.86 -0.08 -2.72
N ASN A 148 11.89 0.46 -2.09
CA ASN A 148 12.50 1.74 -2.47
C ASN A 148 13.51 1.64 -3.62
N GLN A 149 13.65 0.47 -4.25
CA GLN A 149 14.54 0.28 -5.41
C GLN A 149 13.73 0.45 -6.70
N PRO A 150 13.97 1.50 -7.49
CA PRO A 150 13.26 1.69 -8.74
C PRO A 150 13.72 0.70 -9.81
N ILE A 151 12.80 0.19 -10.60
CA ILE A 151 13.11 -0.61 -11.77
C ILE A 151 13.57 0.33 -12.89
N MET A 152 14.88 0.48 -13.06
CA MET A 152 15.44 1.39 -14.06
C MET A 152 15.30 0.86 -15.49
N ASN A 153 15.38 -0.45 -15.68
CA ASN A 153 15.28 -1.07 -17.01
C ASN A 153 13.81 -1.17 -17.47
N ALA A 154 13.47 -0.44 -18.52
CA ALA A 154 12.12 -0.43 -19.09
C ALA A 154 11.65 -1.79 -19.59
N GLN A 155 12.56 -2.66 -20.08
CA GLN A 155 12.21 -4.00 -20.53
C GLN A 155 11.86 -4.91 -19.36
N VAL A 156 12.59 -4.80 -18.24
CA VAL A 156 12.27 -5.53 -16.99
C VAL A 156 10.90 -5.09 -16.47
N MET A 157 10.62 -3.77 -16.45
CA MET A 157 9.32 -3.23 -16.07
C MET A 157 8.18 -3.75 -16.98
N ARG A 158 8.43 -3.83 -18.28
CA ARG A 158 7.49 -4.42 -19.22
C ARG A 158 7.19 -5.87 -18.88
N TYR A 159 8.21 -6.70 -18.68
CA TYR A 159 8.03 -8.11 -18.32
C TYR A 159 7.29 -8.26 -16.99
N ALA A 160 7.60 -7.43 -16.00
CA ALA A 160 6.90 -7.42 -14.72
C ALA A 160 5.38 -7.19 -14.90
N LEU A 161 5.00 -6.18 -15.69
CA LEU A 161 3.58 -5.89 -15.96
C LEU A 161 2.89 -6.98 -16.78
N GLU A 162 3.58 -7.58 -17.76
CA GLU A 162 3.05 -8.72 -18.53
C GLU A 162 2.79 -9.92 -17.63
N TYR A 163 3.75 -10.25 -16.75
CA TYR A 163 3.63 -11.41 -15.86
C TYR A 163 2.57 -11.18 -14.76
N ALA A 164 2.59 -10.02 -14.09
CA ALA A 164 1.62 -9.67 -13.06
C ALA A 164 0.17 -9.66 -13.57
N LYS A 165 -0.03 -9.22 -14.83
CA LYS A 165 -1.33 -9.22 -15.48
C LYS A 165 -1.97 -10.61 -15.55
N MET A 166 -1.18 -11.67 -15.71
CA MET A 166 -1.69 -13.06 -15.76
C MET A 166 -2.42 -13.44 -14.47
N PHE A 167 -2.02 -12.85 -13.34
CA PHE A 167 -2.59 -13.10 -12.02
C PHE A 167 -3.51 -11.98 -11.55
N ASN A 168 -3.71 -10.96 -12.38
CA ASN A 168 -4.55 -9.79 -12.06
C ASN A 168 -4.08 -9.00 -10.81
N VAL A 169 -2.80 -8.99 -10.51
CA VAL A 169 -2.17 -8.28 -9.38
C VAL A 169 -1.42 -7.04 -9.86
N PRO A 170 -1.31 -5.97 -9.04
CA PRO A 170 -0.59 -4.77 -9.41
C PRO A 170 0.92 -4.92 -9.27
N VAL A 171 1.66 -4.19 -10.10
CA VAL A 171 3.08 -3.90 -9.91
C VAL A 171 3.21 -2.52 -9.27
N ILE A 172 4.06 -2.40 -8.26
CA ILE A 172 4.32 -1.18 -7.50
C ILE A 172 5.78 -0.80 -7.73
N ASN A 173 6.04 0.31 -8.42
CA ASN A 173 7.40 0.77 -8.69
C ASN A 173 7.64 2.13 -8.06
N HIS A 174 8.73 2.25 -7.29
CA HIS A 174 9.17 3.53 -6.73
C HIS A 174 9.54 4.49 -7.86
N PRO A 175 8.87 5.65 -7.97
CA PRO A 175 8.99 6.51 -9.15
C PRO A 175 10.19 7.46 -9.05
N GLN A 176 11.41 6.92 -9.03
CA GLN A 176 12.61 7.73 -8.88
C GLN A 176 13.72 7.29 -9.84
N ASP A 177 14.10 8.15 -10.79
CA ASP A 177 15.28 7.91 -11.62
C ASP A 177 16.55 8.21 -10.82
N ILE A 178 17.29 7.15 -10.47
CA ILE A 178 18.48 7.25 -9.61
C ILE A 178 19.61 8.07 -10.25
N ASN A 179 19.66 8.16 -11.57
CA ASN A 179 20.69 8.95 -12.27
C ASN A 179 20.37 10.46 -12.21
N LEU A 180 19.09 10.81 -12.22
CA LEU A 180 18.64 12.20 -12.11
C LEU A 180 18.70 12.72 -10.67
N VAL A 181 18.49 11.88 -9.67
CA VAL A 181 18.53 12.27 -8.24
C VAL A 181 19.91 12.77 -7.82
N ASN A 182 20.98 12.18 -8.35
CA ASN A 182 22.37 12.60 -8.13
C ASN A 182 22.70 12.97 -6.65
N ASN A 183 22.33 12.10 -5.71
CA ASN A 183 22.49 12.32 -4.27
C ASN A 183 21.79 13.59 -3.73
N GLY A 184 20.70 14.00 -4.37
CA GLY A 184 19.86 15.09 -3.87
C GLY A 184 19.27 14.79 -2.49
N VAL A 185 19.38 15.73 -1.57
CA VAL A 185 18.93 15.60 -0.18
C VAL A 185 17.66 16.39 0.11
N MET A 186 17.19 17.19 -0.83
CA MET A 186 15.95 17.96 -0.79
C MET A 186 15.46 18.24 -2.22
N ASN A 187 14.25 18.74 -2.37
CA ASN A 187 13.74 19.14 -3.69
C ASN A 187 14.61 20.23 -4.31
N GLU A 188 14.92 20.08 -5.60
CA GLU A 188 15.61 21.11 -6.36
C GLU A 188 14.73 22.37 -6.47
N SER A 189 15.27 23.49 -5.99
CA SER A 189 14.56 24.77 -5.93
C SER A 189 15.54 25.92 -5.69
N SER A 190 15.04 27.16 -5.70
CA SER A 190 15.81 28.31 -5.23
C SER A 190 16.31 28.14 -3.78
N VAL A 191 15.56 27.43 -2.93
CA VAL A 191 15.97 27.17 -1.56
C VAL A 191 17.17 26.22 -1.48
N SER A 192 17.17 25.12 -2.25
CA SER A 192 18.31 24.20 -2.30
C SER A 192 19.59 24.91 -2.77
N ASN A 193 19.46 25.80 -3.76
CA ASN A 193 20.57 26.61 -4.27
C ASN A 193 21.11 27.59 -3.22
N ILE A 194 20.22 28.29 -2.50
CA ILE A 194 20.62 29.22 -1.42
C ILE A 194 21.34 28.47 -0.29
N LEU A 195 20.87 27.26 0.05
CA LEU A 195 21.46 26.45 1.11
C LEU A 195 22.73 25.70 0.65
N GLY A 196 23.08 25.73 -0.64
CA GLY A 196 24.20 24.97 -1.18
C GLY A 196 24.00 23.45 -1.09
N MET A 197 22.76 22.98 -1.05
CA MET A 197 22.43 21.57 -0.95
C MET A 197 22.07 20.99 -2.32
N ASN A 198 22.48 19.74 -2.56
CA ASN A 198 22.11 19.05 -3.79
C ASN A 198 20.61 18.86 -3.86
N GLY A 199 19.99 19.34 -4.95
CA GLY A 199 18.58 19.19 -5.21
C GLY A 199 18.25 17.88 -5.88
N ASN A 200 17.07 17.31 -5.54
CA ASN A 200 16.45 16.23 -6.26
C ASN A 200 15.42 16.84 -7.23
N PRO A 201 15.63 16.80 -8.55
CA PRO A 201 14.73 17.42 -9.49
C PRO A 201 13.41 16.63 -9.59
N SER A 202 12.28 17.33 -9.65
CA SER A 202 10.96 16.71 -9.86
C SER A 202 10.89 15.90 -11.18
N LEU A 203 11.82 16.14 -12.08
CA LEU A 203 11.99 15.39 -13.32
C LEU A 203 12.35 13.92 -13.05
N ALA A 204 13.09 13.62 -11.97
CA ALA A 204 13.44 12.25 -11.58
C ALA A 204 12.20 11.39 -11.30
N GLU A 205 11.16 11.99 -10.72
CA GLU A 205 9.87 11.34 -10.46
C GLU A 205 9.03 11.26 -11.74
N SER A 206 8.83 12.38 -12.43
CA SER A 206 7.88 12.46 -13.53
C SER A 206 8.29 11.65 -14.78
N THR A 207 9.58 11.52 -15.06
CA THR A 207 10.07 10.66 -16.17
C THR A 207 9.81 9.18 -15.93
N MET A 208 10.04 8.71 -14.71
CA MET A 208 9.75 7.32 -14.34
C MET A 208 8.25 7.03 -14.40
N ILE A 209 7.43 7.92 -13.86
CA ILE A 209 5.97 7.81 -13.92
C ILE A 209 5.48 7.76 -15.37
N PHE A 210 5.95 8.67 -16.21
CA PHE A 210 5.53 8.70 -17.63
C PHE A 210 5.90 7.40 -18.34
N ARG A 211 7.15 6.92 -18.16
CA ARG A 211 7.62 5.65 -18.73
C ARG A 211 6.73 4.49 -18.32
N ASP A 212 6.51 4.35 -17.01
CA ASP A 212 5.78 3.21 -16.44
C ASP A 212 4.32 3.21 -16.84
N LEU A 213 3.68 4.39 -16.84
CA LEU A 213 2.31 4.55 -17.32
C LEU A 213 2.15 4.27 -18.80
N LYS A 214 3.15 4.61 -19.64
CA LYS A 214 3.14 4.25 -21.07
C LYS A 214 3.24 2.74 -21.26
N ILE A 215 4.05 2.06 -20.48
CA ILE A 215 4.16 0.61 -20.52
C ILE A 215 2.85 -0.04 -20.03
N ALA A 216 2.30 0.44 -18.92
CA ALA A 216 1.03 -0.06 -18.37
C ALA A 216 -0.15 0.15 -19.35
N GLU A 217 -0.22 1.31 -20.04
CA GLU A 217 -1.19 1.59 -21.11
C GLU A 217 -1.11 0.56 -22.23
N TYR A 218 0.11 0.26 -22.69
CA TYR A 218 0.35 -0.70 -23.77
C TYR A 218 0.00 -2.13 -23.38
N ILE A 219 0.45 -2.57 -22.19
CA ILE A 219 0.21 -3.92 -21.67
C ILE A 219 -1.23 -4.11 -21.19
N LYS A 220 -1.92 -3.03 -20.78
CA LYS A 220 -3.18 -3.03 -20.03
C LYS A 220 -3.01 -3.79 -18.70
N GLY A 221 -1.90 -3.56 -18.03
CA GLY A 221 -1.55 -4.08 -16.71
C GLY A 221 -1.95 -3.10 -15.61
N LYS A 222 -2.02 -3.60 -14.38
CA LYS A 222 -2.28 -2.79 -13.18
C LYS A 222 -0.98 -2.25 -12.61
N ILE A 223 -0.95 -0.96 -12.33
CA ILE A 223 0.21 -0.32 -11.71
C ILE A 223 -0.22 0.53 -10.52
N HIS A 224 0.57 0.48 -9.45
CA HIS A 224 0.47 1.42 -8.33
C HIS A 224 1.75 2.24 -8.25
N ILE A 225 1.61 3.55 -8.09
CA ILE A 225 2.73 4.48 -8.02
C ILE A 225 2.72 5.12 -6.63
N PRO A 226 3.66 4.73 -5.75
CA PRO A 226 3.76 5.24 -4.40
C PRO A 226 4.47 6.60 -4.35
N ASN A 227 4.30 7.32 -3.23
CA ASN A 227 5.13 8.48 -2.86
C ASN A 227 5.13 9.62 -3.88
N ILE A 228 3.98 10.01 -4.41
CA ILE A 228 3.87 11.12 -5.37
C ILE A 228 4.11 12.44 -4.67
N THR A 229 5.06 13.23 -5.17
CA THR A 229 5.44 14.51 -4.56
C THR A 229 5.32 15.71 -5.49
N SER A 230 5.30 15.51 -6.81
CA SER A 230 5.30 16.62 -7.76
C SER A 230 3.95 16.88 -8.42
N SER A 231 3.63 18.15 -8.65
CA SER A 231 2.41 18.55 -9.38
C SER A 231 2.38 18.07 -10.83
N CYS A 232 3.55 17.96 -11.46
CA CYS A 232 3.71 17.41 -12.81
C CYS A 232 3.25 15.94 -12.84
N SER A 233 3.69 15.14 -11.86
CA SER A 233 3.30 13.73 -11.72
C SER A 233 1.80 13.55 -11.52
N VAL A 234 1.18 14.39 -10.69
CA VAL A 234 -0.28 14.40 -10.52
C VAL A 234 -0.99 14.66 -11.85
N GLY A 235 -0.49 15.61 -12.65
CA GLY A 235 -1.03 15.92 -13.98
C GLY A 235 -0.92 14.72 -14.93
N LEU A 236 0.23 14.05 -14.97
CA LEU A 236 0.46 12.85 -15.77
C LEU A 236 -0.52 11.73 -15.38
N ILE A 237 -0.62 11.41 -14.09
CA ILE A 237 -1.49 10.34 -13.60
C ILE A 237 -2.95 10.63 -13.94
N LYS A 238 -3.43 11.86 -13.73
CA LYS A 238 -4.79 12.28 -14.13
C LYS A 238 -5.03 12.06 -15.63
N GLY A 239 -4.07 12.41 -16.48
CA GLY A 239 -4.15 12.23 -17.93
C GLY A 239 -4.25 10.75 -18.33
N PHE A 240 -3.49 9.85 -17.68
CA PHE A 240 -3.56 8.42 -17.95
C PHE A 240 -4.82 7.75 -17.35
N LYS A 241 -5.29 8.20 -16.18
CA LYS A 241 -6.61 7.79 -15.65
C LYS A 241 -7.76 8.13 -16.58
N ALA A 242 -7.74 9.31 -17.20
CA ALA A 242 -8.74 9.72 -18.20
C ALA A 242 -8.74 8.80 -19.43
N LYS A 243 -7.60 8.19 -19.77
CA LYS A 243 -7.46 7.16 -20.81
C LYS A 243 -7.79 5.74 -20.34
N LYS A 244 -8.32 5.59 -19.10
CA LYS A 244 -8.67 4.31 -18.48
C LYS A 244 -7.49 3.37 -18.26
N VAL A 245 -6.29 3.90 -18.07
CA VAL A 245 -5.15 3.11 -17.55
C VAL A 245 -5.46 2.73 -16.11
N ASP A 246 -5.26 1.46 -15.76
CA ASP A 246 -5.50 0.95 -14.40
C ASP A 246 -4.32 1.35 -13.50
N VAL A 247 -4.37 2.59 -13.02
CA VAL A 247 -3.36 3.18 -12.15
C VAL A 247 -3.97 3.67 -10.84
N THR A 248 -3.35 3.29 -9.74
CA THR A 248 -3.60 3.83 -8.40
C THR A 248 -2.34 4.53 -7.88
N THR A 249 -2.48 5.38 -6.86
CA THR A 249 -1.35 6.14 -6.29
C THR A 249 -1.61 6.51 -4.84
N GLU A 250 -0.57 6.77 -4.12
CA GLU A 250 -0.51 7.37 -2.79
C GLU A 250 0.51 8.51 -2.70
#